data_54149c5170db5c9bb27d153bc24666f4
#
_entry.id   54149c5170db5c9bb27d153bc24666f4
#
_cell.length_a   1.000
_cell.length_b   1.000
_cell.length_c   1.000
_cell.angle_alpha   90.00
_cell.angle_beta   90.00
_cell.angle_gamma   90.00
#
_symmetry.space_group_name_H-M   'P 1'
#
loop_
_entity.id
_entity.type
_entity.pdbx_description
1 polymer ?
#
loop_
_entity_poly.entity_id
_entity_poly.type
_entity_poly.pdbx_seq_one_letter_code
_entity_poly.pdbx_strand_id
1 'polypeptide(L)'
;MSAVGEDARLAAVHSYRLLDAPRPVVLDELTRLASSVLETSMSTVTLIDSDRQWFAGNTGMPGRGAGPLGASFCGRVVDRRLSLVVEDTLAHPEYRTWSNVVGAPHVRFYAGVPLIDEDGHVLGSMCVLDSRPREISDRQMDLLISMAGQASGHLSAIRNRLLLAEVGDELSRAISREEDFVATVSHELRTPVTTIQGYLELLVDNEDLTPYRRLIDPIQRNGERLVRMVDHLLAGTRPAGTPLPLLRAHADLVTVAEAAIAACRPQSGPRDVRVVVEAGDTPGSVPGDFTRLSQAAEQLIRNAILFSPSGSTVTVRVHADGLEVVDTGAGIPAGELPHVAERFYRGTFARDQAVHGVGLGLSIADRIVRAHDGELAVTSAGNGRGTTARITLPRS
;
A
#
# COMPACT_ATOMS: atom_id res chain seq x y z
N MET A 1 -17.13 23.83 -16.63
CA MET A 1 -16.54 23.32 -15.36
C MET A 1 -15.11 23.82 -15.25
N SER A 2 -14.59 24.14 -14.02
CA SER A 2 -13.16 24.38 -13.87
C SER A 2 -12.42 23.05 -14.03
N ALA A 3 -11.17 23.05 -14.52
CA ALA A 3 -10.37 21.84 -14.71
C ALA A 3 -10.30 21.00 -13.40
N VAL A 4 -10.17 21.64 -12.26
CA VAL A 4 -10.13 20.99 -10.93
C VAL A 4 -11.42 20.22 -10.61
N GLY A 5 -12.59 20.72 -11.03
CA GLY A 5 -13.85 20.02 -10.80
C GLY A 5 -14.06 18.83 -11.72
N GLU A 6 -13.45 18.84 -12.92
CA GLU A 6 -13.49 17.72 -13.85
C GLU A 6 -12.59 16.58 -13.40
N ASP A 7 -11.37 16.87 -12.94
CA ASP A 7 -10.46 15.86 -12.41
C ASP A 7 -11.08 15.12 -11.21
N ALA A 8 -11.74 15.84 -10.29
CA ALA A 8 -12.42 15.24 -9.15
C ALA A 8 -13.60 14.33 -9.59
N ARG A 9 -14.38 14.76 -10.60
CA ARG A 9 -15.47 13.97 -11.17
C ARG A 9 -14.94 12.69 -11.82
N LEU A 10 -13.88 12.78 -12.62
CA LEU A 10 -13.27 11.62 -13.26
C LEU A 10 -12.70 10.65 -12.23
N ALA A 11 -12.02 11.15 -11.19
CA ALA A 11 -11.56 10.30 -10.09
C ALA A 11 -12.72 9.58 -9.41
N ALA A 12 -13.86 10.26 -9.20
CA ALA A 12 -15.07 9.65 -8.68
C ALA A 12 -15.59 8.53 -9.61
N VAL A 13 -15.70 8.77 -10.92
CA VAL A 13 -16.13 7.75 -11.90
C VAL A 13 -15.21 6.52 -11.87
N HIS A 14 -13.90 6.73 -11.85
CA HIS A 14 -12.92 5.64 -11.84
C HIS A 14 -12.94 4.82 -10.53
N SER A 15 -13.33 5.44 -9.41
CA SER A 15 -13.43 4.76 -8.11
C SER A 15 -14.44 3.62 -8.07
N TYR A 16 -15.43 3.64 -8.97
CA TYR A 16 -16.43 2.58 -9.10
C TYR A 16 -15.91 1.32 -9.79
N ARG A 17 -14.78 1.39 -10.52
CA ARG A 17 -14.18 0.27 -11.29
C ARG A 17 -15.16 -0.43 -12.23
N LEU A 18 -16.12 0.31 -12.77
CA LEU A 18 -17.14 -0.22 -13.69
C LEU A 18 -16.77 -0.04 -15.17
N LEU A 19 -15.83 0.84 -15.46
CA LEU A 19 -15.35 1.03 -16.83
C LEU A 19 -14.63 -0.24 -17.29
N ASP A 20 -15.00 -0.72 -18.49
CA ASP A 20 -14.50 -1.96 -19.12
C ASP A 20 -14.77 -3.25 -18.29
N ALA A 21 -15.54 -3.16 -17.20
CA ALA A 21 -15.95 -4.29 -16.39
C ALA A 21 -17.27 -4.91 -16.90
N PRO A 22 -17.58 -6.17 -16.53
CA PRO A 22 -18.91 -6.73 -16.75
C PRO A 22 -20.00 -5.88 -16.10
N ARG A 23 -21.08 -5.66 -16.84
CA ARG A 23 -22.20 -4.86 -16.34
C ARG A 23 -22.87 -5.51 -15.14
N PRO A 24 -23.13 -4.75 -14.05
CA PRO A 24 -23.90 -5.24 -12.94
C PRO A 24 -25.35 -5.57 -13.38
N VAL A 25 -25.81 -6.79 -13.11
CA VAL A 25 -27.14 -7.27 -13.49
C VAL A 25 -28.24 -6.33 -13.03
N VAL A 26 -28.09 -5.77 -11.82
CA VAL A 26 -29.07 -4.84 -11.24
C VAL A 26 -29.25 -3.56 -12.07
N LEU A 27 -28.20 -3.06 -12.72
CA LEU A 27 -28.30 -1.87 -13.57
C LEU A 27 -28.96 -2.20 -14.91
N ASP A 28 -28.72 -3.38 -15.47
CA ASP A 28 -29.47 -3.88 -16.65
C ASP A 28 -30.94 -4.11 -16.32
N GLU A 29 -31.28 -4.59 -15.12
CA GLU A 29 -32.67 -4.73 -14.66
C GLU A 29 -33.38 -3.38 -14.51
N LEU A 30 -32.70 -2.39 -13.95
CA LEU A 30 -33.24 -1.02 -13.84
C LEU A 30 -33.48 -0.40 -15.21
N THR A 31 -32.57 -0.58 -16.19
CA THR A 31 -32.79 -0.06 -17.53
C THR A 31 -33.95 -0.77 -18.23
N ARG A 32 -34.13 -2.08 -18.01
CA ARG A 32 -35.26 -2.85 -18.52
C ARG A 32 -36.58 -2.37 -17.93
N LEU A 33 -36.61 -2.12 -16.62
CA LEU A 33 -37.76 -1.59 -15.93
C LEU A 33 -38.13 -0.18 -16.46
N ALA A 34 -37.12 0.71 -16.58
CA ALA A 34 -37.35 2.06 -17.10
C ALA A 34 -37.91 2.05 -18.53
N SER A 35 -37.33 1.24 -19.43
CA SER A 35 -37.78 1.05 -20.81
C SER A 35 -39.25 0.55 -20.83
N SER A 36 -39.57 -0.43 -19.96
CA SER A 36 -40.92 -1.01 -19.90
C SER A 36 -41.96 -0.04 -19.34
N VAL A 37 -41.67 0.64 -18.23
CA VAL A 37 -42.62 1.56 -17.54
C VAL A 37 -42.85 2.84 -18.35
N LEU A 38 -41.80 3.34 -19.01
CA LEU A 38 -41.89 4.56 -19.83
C LEU A 38 -42.19 4.24 -21.31
N GLU A 39 -42.40 2.95 -21.63
CA GLU A 39 -42.77 2.45 -22.96
C GLU A 39 -41.80 2.89 -24.06
N THR A 40 -40.51 2.98 -23.75
CA THR A 40 -39.44 3.37 -24.67
C THR A 40 -38.66 2.16 -25.22
N SER A 41 -38.09 2.27 -26.40
CA SER A 41 -37.33 1.17 -27.00
C SER A 41 -35.96 0.96 -26.40
N MET A 42 -35.38 1.96 -25.73
CA MET A 42 -34.02 1.95 -25.19
C MET A 42 -33.94 2.64 -23.85
N SER A 43 -33.06 2.15 -22.99
CA SER A 43 -32.68 2.80 -21.73
C SER A 43 -31.25 2.48 -21.36
N THR A 44 -30.52 3.43 -20.77
CA THR A 44 -29.16 3.20 -20.29
C THR A 44 -28.91 3.84 -18.95
N VAL A 45 -28.04 3.19 -18.15
CA VAL A 45 -27.28 3.80 -17.05
C VAL A 45 -25.88 4.05 -17.60
N THR A 46 -25.54 5.30 -17.81
CA THR A 46 -24.33 5.72 -18.53
C THR A 46 -23.40 6.46 -17.59
N LEU A 47 -22.14 6.06 -17.53
CA LEU A 47 -21.05 6.81 -16.89
C LEU A 47 -20.27 7.59 -17.95
N ILE A 48 -19.86 8.80 -17.64
CA ILE A 48 -19.11 9.67 -18.58
C ILE A 48 -17.66 9.74 -18.15
N ASP A 49 -16.80 9.13 -18.99
CA ASP A 49 -15.35 9.18 -18.84
C ASP A 49 -14.77 10.41 -19.58
N SER A 50 -13.46 10.54 -19.61
CA SER A 50 -12.75 11.65 -20.23
C SER A 50 -12.97 11.77 -21.76
N ASP A 51 -13.09 10.62 -22.44
CA ASP A 51 -13.12 10.53 -23.91
C ASP A 51 -14.33 9.74 -24.46
N ARG A 52 -15.07 9.07 -23.58
CA ARG A 52 -16.17 8.15 -23.97
C ARG A 52 -17.30 8.14 -22.95
N GLN A 53 -18.44 7.66 -23.38
CA GLN A 53 -19.52 7.23 -22.52
C GLN A 53 -19.50 5.72 -22.37
N TRP A 54 -19.70 5.22 -21.13
CA TRP A 54 -19.74 3.81 -20.80
C TRP A 54 -21.12 3.41 -20.30
N PHE A 55 -21.71 2.37 -20.93
CA PHE A 55 -23.02 1.88 -20.54
C PHE A 55 -22.90 0.84 -19.41
N ALA A 56 -23.01 1.29 -18.16
CA ALA A 56 -23.01 0.45 -16.97
C ALA A 56 -24.29 -0.39 -16.84
N GLY A 57 -25.40 0.07 -17.43
CA GLY A 57 -26.63 -0.67 -17.64
C GLY A 57 -27.19 -0.36 -19.01
N ASN A 58 -27.76 -1.34 -19.73
CA ASN A 58 -28.22 -1.17 -21.10
C ASN A 58 -29.41 -2.05 -21.45
N THR A 59 -30.43 -1.43 -22.02
CA THR A 59 -31.56 -2.11 -22.66
C THR A 59 -31.76 -1.48 -24.03
N GLY A 60 -31.71 -2.27 -25.10
CA GLY A 60 -32.04 -1.85 -26.45
C GLY A 60 -31.01 -0.99 -27.17
N MET A 61 -30.03 -0.38 -26.51
CA MET A 61 -29.00 0.44 -27.15
C MET A 61 -27.96 -0.44 -27.82
N PRO A 62 -27.64 -0.25 -29.14
CA PRO A 62 -26.64 -1.04 -29.81
C PRO A 62 -25.22 -0.74 -29.32
N GLY A 63 -24.31 -1.72 -29.41
CA GLY A 63 -22.90 -1.57 -29.08
C GLY A 63 -22.45 -2.38 -27.88
N ARG A 64 -21.12 -2.50 -27.70
CA ARG A 64 -20.50 -3.33 -26.66
C ARG A 64 -20.15 -2.57 -25.37
N GLY A 65 -21.03 -1.66 -24.91
CA GLY A 65 -20.85 -1.00 -23.62
C GLY A 65 -20.22 0.39 -23.66
N ALA A 66 -19.71 0.87 -24.78
CA ALA A 66 -19.16 2.21 -24.91
C ALA A 66 -19.63 2.93 -26.17
N GLY A 67 -19.62 4.26 -26.17
CA GLY A 67 -19.92 5.12 -27.31
C GLY A 67 -19.08 6.39 -27.27
N PRO A 68 -18.98 7.11 -28.42
CA PRO A 68 -18.23 8.37 -28.48
C PRO A 68 -18.92 9.46 -27.64
N LEU A 69 -18.10 10.35 -27.04
CA LEU A 69 -18.62 11.45 -26.22
C LEU A 69 -19.19 12.60 -27.06
N GLY A 70 -18.68 12.80 -28.28
CA GLY A 70 -19.02 13.97 -29.12
C GLY A 70 -20.49 14.11 -29.53
N ALA A 71 -21.28 13.01 -29.55
CA ALA A 71 -22.72 12.99 -29.83
C ALA A 71 -23.49 12.34 -28.65
N SER A 72 -23.15 12.69 -27.41
CA SER A 72 -23.70 12.09 -26.21
C SER A 72 -24.71 13.02 -25.53
N PHE A 73 -26.00 12.65 -25.54
CA PHE A 73 -27.02 13.31 -24.71
C PHE A 73 -26.69 13.17 -23.23
N CYS A 74 -26.18 12.01 -22.78
CA CYS A 74 -25.74 11.77 -21.41
C CYS A 74 -24.59 12.71 -21.01
N GLY A 75 -23.64 13.00 -21.93
CA GLY A 75 -22.61 14.02 -21.72
C GLY A 75 -23.20 15.41 -21.48
N ARG A 76 -24.27 15.79 -22.22
CA ARG A 76 -24.96 17.07 -21.99
C ARG A 76 -25.65 17.16 -20.61
N VAL A 77 -26.16 16.05 -20.11
CA VAL A 77 -26.71 15.98 -18.74
C VAL A 77 -25.61 16.25 -17.72
N VAL A 78 -24.44 15.65 -17.89
CA VAL A 78 -23.28 15.88 -17.03
C VAL A 78 -22.78 17.33 -17.10
N ASP A 79 -22.62 17.87 -18.32
CA ASP A 79 -22.17 19.25 -18.54
C ASP A 79 -23.10 20.28 -17.86
N ARG A 80 -24.41 20.08 -17.99
CA ARG A 80 -25.44 20.97 -17.46
C ARG A 80 -25.79 20.70 -16.00
N ARG A 81 -25.48 19.54 -15.51
CA ARG A 81 -25.86 19.04 -14.17
C ARG A 81 -27.40 19.07 -13.92
N LEU A 82 -28.16 18.98 -14.98
CA LEU A 82 -29.61 19.05 -14.97
C LEU A 82 -30.18 17.94 -15.86
N SER A 83 -31.41 17.55 -15.57
CA SER A 83 -32.20 16.68 -16.43
C SER A 83 -32.35 17.30 -17.83
N LEU A 84 -32.31 16.47 -18.84
CA LEU A 84 -32.48 16.87 -20.25
C LEU A 84 -33.62 16.08 -20.86
N VAL A 85 -34.60 16.80 -21.44
CA VAL A 85 -35.66 16.20 -22.24
C VAL A 85 -35.60 16.79 -23.65
N VAL A 86 -35.66 15.90 -24.66
CA VAL A 86 -35.74 16.26 -26.08
C VAL A 86 -36.81 15.41 -26.73
N GLU A 87 -37.97 16.00 -26.99
CA GLU A 87 -39.16 15.31 -27.50
C GLU A 87 -38.99 14.85 -28.97
N ASP A 88 -38.30 15.65 -29.79
CA ASP A 88 -37.91 15.32 -31.15
C ASP A 88 -36.50 15.88 -31.46
N THR A 89 -35.53 15.01 -31.55
CA THR A 89 -34.14 15.38 -31.80
C THR A 89 -33.93 15.95 -33.21
N LEU A 90 -34.69 15.53 -34.22
CA LEU A 90 -34.59 16.08 -35.58
C LEU A 90 -35.21 17.50 -35.69
N ALA A 91 -36.16 17.85 -34.83
CA ALA A 91 -36.68 19.19 -34.72
C ALA A 91 -35.77 20.14 -33.94
N HIS A 92 -34.83 19.59 -33.14
CA HIS A 92 -33.94 20.38 -32.29
C HIS A 92 -32.72 20.90 -33.02
N PRO A 93 -32.42 22.20 -33.06
CA PRO A 93 -31.32 22.77 -33.85
C PRO A 93 -29.94 22.20 -33.49
N GLU A 94 -29.68 21.89 -32.23
CA GLU A 94 -28.40 21.36 -31.74
C GLU A 94 -28.19 19.89 -32.10
N TYR A 95 -29.26 19.06 -32.03
CA TYR A 95 -29.11 17.60 -32.08
C TYR A 95 -29.39 16.97 -33.43
N ARG A 96 -30.10 17.67 -34.32
CA ARG A 96 -30.59 17.13 -35.60
C ARG A 96 -29.50 16.56 -36.56
N THR A 97 -28.23 16.95 -36.35
CA THR A 97 -27.10 16.53 -37.17
C THR A 97 -26.23 15.48 -36.49
N TRP A 98 -26.57 15.10 -35.25
CA TRP A 98 -25.74 14.14 -34.53
C TRP A 98 -25.79 12.75 -35.17
N SER A 99 -24.66 12.04 -35.12
CA SER A 99 -24.48 10.74 -35.77
C SER A 99 -25.48 9.68 -35.32
N ASN A 100 -25.88 9.69 -34.03
CA ASN A 100 -26.86 8.79 -33.45
C ASN A 100 -28.32 9.21 -33.69
N VAL A 101 -28.55 10.38 -34.25
CA VAL A 101 -29.85 10.88 -34.72
C VAL A 101 -30.07 10.59 -36.19
N VAL A 102 -29.11 10.97 -37.03
CA VAL A 102 -29.20 10.73 -38.49
C VAL A 102 -28.84 9.30 -38.87
N GLY A 103 -28.04 8.61 -38.08
CA GLY A 103 -27.64 7.21 -38.22
C GLY A 103 -28.15 6.35 -37.09
N ALA A 104 -27.82 5.07 -37.10
CA ALA A 104 -28.20 4.14 -36.03
C ALA A 104 -27.71 4.62 -34.66
N PRO A 105 -28.58 4.56 -33.61
CA PRO A 105 -29.88 3.92 -33.52
C PRO A 105 -31.08 4.83 -33.89
N HIS A 106 -30.86 5.96 -34.57
CA HIS A 106 -31.90 6.91 -34.98
C HIS A 106 -32.70 7.47 -33.80
N VAL A 107 -32.00 7.97 -32.78
CA VAL A 107 -32.62 8.54 -31.61
C VAL A 107 -33.48 9.73 -31.98
N ARG A 108 -34.80 9.66 -31.72
CA ARG A 108 -35.77 10.74 -31.92
C ARG A 108 -36.26 11.36 -30.63
N PHE A 109 -36.28 10.60 -29.57
CA PHE A 109 -36.65 11.03 -28.22
C PHE A 109 -35.53 10.74 -27.24
N TYR A 110 -35.30 11.65 -26.31
CA TYR A 110 -34.36 11.46 -25.20
C TYR A 110 -34.95 12.11 -23.94
N ALA A 111 -34.93 11.37 -22.81
CA ALA A 111 -35.10 11.92 -21.48
C ALA A 111 -34.04 11.32 -20.55
N GLY A 112 -33.24 12.16 -19.90
CA GLY A 112 -32.16 11.73 -19.03
C GLY A 112 -32.06 12.57 -17.75
N VAL A 113 -31.69 11.89 -16.67
CA VAL A 113 -31.53 12.43 -15.31
C VAL A 113 -30.10 12.19 -14.84
N PRO A 114 -29.43 13.17 -14.20
CA PRO A 114 -28.08 13.00 -13.71
C PRO A 114 -28.00 11.92 -12.62
N LEU A 115 -26.92 11.14 -12.65
CA LEU A 115 -26.52 10.24 -11.58
C LEU A 115 -25.52 10.99 -10.70
N ILE A 116 -25.91 11.24 -9.46
CA ILE A 116 -25.14 12.04 -8.53
C ILE A 116 -24.66 11.14 -7.39
N ASP A 117 -23.38 11.20 -7.06
CA ASP A 117 -22.81 10.48 -5.93
C ASP A 117 -23.03 11.25 -4.60
N GLU A 118 -22.59 10.62 -3.49
CA GLU A 118 -22.74 11.19 -2.14
C GLU A 118 -21.89 12.47 -1.96
N ASP A 119 -20.85 12.66 -2.77
CA ASP A 119 -19.96 13.81 -2.75
C ASP A 119 -20.47 14.95 -3.67
N GLY A 120 -21.59 14.73 -4.38
CA GLY A 120 -22.20 15.70 -5.30
C GLY A 120 -21.61 15.72 -6.70
N HIS A 121 -20.79 14.71 -7.08
CA HIS A 121 -20.28 14.59 -8.44
C HIS A 121 -21.33 13.98 -9.36
N VAL A 122 -21.48 14.56 -10.55
CA VAL A 122 -22.33 13.99 -11.60
C VAL A 122 -21.51 12.96 -12.38
N LEU A 123 -21.77 11.69 -12.10
CA LEU A 123 -21.02 10.57 -12.69
C LEU A 123 -21.40 10.29 -14.15
N GLY A 124 -22.66 10.57 -14.46
CA GLY A 124 -23.27 10.24 -15.74
C GLY A 124 -24.75 10.51 -15.72
N SER A 125 -25.54 9.71 -16.43
CA SER A 125 -26.99 9.81 -16.43
C SER A 125 -27.69 8.46 -16.54
N MET A 126 -28.90 8.38 -15.97
CA MET A 126 -29.90 7.39 -16.35
C MET A 126 -30.84 8.00 -17.38
N CYS A 127 -31.07 7.32 -18.48
CA CYS A 127 -31.91 7.86 -19.54
C CYS A 127 -32.76 6.79 -20.22
N VAL A 128 -33.82 7.26 -20.85
CA VAL A 128 -34.63 6.52 -21.81
C VAL A 128 -34.62 7.22 -23.16
N LEU A 129 -34.64 6.42 -24.22
CA LEU A 129 -34.54 6.89 -25.60
C LEU A 129 -35.53 6.11 -26.48
N ASP A 130 -35.95 6.75 -27.57
CA ASP A 130 -36.77 6.08 -28.58
C ASP A 130 -36.39 6.53 -30.01
N SER A 131 -36.66 5.67 -31.00
CA SER A 131 -36.56 5.98 -32.41
C SER A 131 -37.79 6.74 -32.98
N ARG A 132 -38.75 7.08 -32.14
CA ARG A 132 -39.92 7.90 -32.43
C ARG A 132 -39.94 9.12 -31.54
N PRO A 133 -40.47 10.28 -32.03
CA PRO A 133 -40.76 11.42 -31.17
C PRO A 133 -41.77 11.05 -30.09
N ARG A 134 -41.56 11.59 -28.87
CA ARG A 134 -42.45 11.36 -27.71
C ARG A 134 -42.53 12.61 -26.86
N GLU A 135 -43.63 12.74 -26.15
CA GLU A 135 -43.77 13.62 -25.00
C GLU A 135 -43.60 12.81 -23.71
N ILE A 136 -43.08 13.41 -22.68
CA ILE A 136 -42.96 12.81 -21.37
C ILE A 136 -43.78 13.60 -20.37
N SER A 137 -44.68 12.95 -19.64
CA SER A 137 -45.48 13.58 -18.60
C SER A 137 -44.66 13.79 -17.34
N ASP A 138 -45.06 14.74 -16.50
CA ASP A 138 -44.44 15.00 -15.20
C ASP A 138 -44.34 13.73 -14.35
N ARG A 139 -45.39 12.90 -14.32
CA ARG A 139 -45.40 11.62 -13.61
C ARG A 139 -44.33 10.64 -14.14
N GLN A 140 -44.14 10.57 -15.45
CA GLN A 140 -43.08 9.72 -16.05
C GLN A 140 -41.71 10.28 -15.74
N MET A 141 -41.55 11.59 -15.73
CA MET A 141 -40.28 12.23 -15.34
C MET A 141 -39.95 11.98 -13.85
N ASP A 142 -40.93 12.07 -12.94
CA ASP A 142 -40.78 11.73 -11.53
C ASP A 142 -40.35 10.26 -11.33
N LEU A 143 -40.92 9.35 -12.12
CA LEU A 143 -40.51 7.95 -12.12
C LEU A 143 -39.06 7.78 -12.58
N LEU A 144 -38.63 8.45 -13.66
CA LEU A 144 -37.28 8.40 -14.16
C LEU A 144 -36.30 8.99 -13.14
N ILE A 145 -36.65 10.07 -12.45
CA ILE A 145 -35.86 10.66 -11.36
C ILE A 145 -35.70 9.65 -10.22
N SER A 146 -36.80 8.99 -9.83
CA SER A 146 -36.76 7.97 -8.77
C SER A 146 -35.86 6.78 -9.16
N MET A 147 -35.94 6.31 -10.41
CA MET A 147 -35.08 5.22 -10.91
C MET A 147 -33.61 5.65 -11.00
N ALA A 148 -33.30 6.89 -11.36
CA ALA A 148 -31.96 7.44 -11.35
C ALA A 148 -31.38 7.48 -9.91
N GLY A 149 -32.21 7.83 -8.91
CA GLY A 149 -31.86 7.73 -7.50
C GLY A 149 -31.51 6.30 -7.08
N GLN A 150 -32.31 5.30 -7.53
CA GLN A 150 -31.99 3.89 -7.29
C GLN A 150 -30.68 3.47 -7.96
N ALA A 151 -30.45 3.88 -9.20
CA ALA A 151 -29.20 3.61 -9.90
C ALA A 151 -27.98 4.21 -9.17
N SER A 152 -28.08 5.45 -8.70
CA SER A 152 -27.04 6.09 -7.86
C SER A 152 -26.80 5.32 -6.57
N GLY A 153 -27.85 4.87 -5.89
CA GLY A 153 -27.74 4.04 -4.68
C GLY A 153 -27.05 2.70 -4.94
N HIS A 154 -27.34 2.04 -6.06
CA HIS A 154 -26.63 0.80 -6.44
C HIS A 154 -25.16 1.06 -6.79
N LEU A 155 -24.86 2.16 -7.48
CA LEU A 155 -23.48 2.57 -7.72
C LEU A 155 -22.73 2.78 -6.39
N SER A 156 -23.30 3.55 -5.45
CA SER A 156 -22.71 3.75 -4.11
C SER A 156 -22.47 2.42 -3.38
N ALA A 157 -23.43 1.48 -3.45
CA ALA A 157 -23.27 0.16 -2.84
C ALA A 157 -22.10 -0.64 -3.46
N ILE A 158 -21.89 -0.54 -4.77
CA ILE A 158 -20.74 -1.17 -5.45
C ILE A 158 -19.42 -0.56 -4.95
N ARG A 159 -19.31 0.77 -4.94
CA ARG A 159 -18.12 1.49 -4.42
C ARG A 159 -17.81 1.10 -2.98
N ASN A 160 -18.83 1.10 -2.11
CA ASN A 160 -18.67 0.77 -0.71
C ASN A 160 -18.21 -0.69 -0.50
N ARG A 161 -18.69 -1.64 -1.32
CA ARG A 161 -18.18 -3.02 -1.29
C ARG A 161 -16.70 -3.12 -1.67
N LEU A 162 -16.26 -2.37 -2.68
CA LEU A 162 -14.86 -2.33 -3.08
C LEU A 162 -13.97 -1.79 -1.96
N LEU A 163 -14.37 -0.69 -1.32
CA LEU A 163 -13.66 -0.09 -0.19
C LEU A 163 -13.60 -1.04 1.01
N LEU A 164 -14.71 -1.70 1.35
CA LEU A 164 -14.74 -2.68 2.45
C LEU A 164 -13.85 -3.89 2.17
N ALA A 165 -13.78 -4.35 0.92
CA ALA A 165 -12.87 -5.44 0.56
C ALA A 165 -11.41 -5.02 0.72
N GLU A 166 -11.01 -3.83 0.28
CA GLU A 166 -9.65 -3.29 0.46
C GLU A 166 -9.27 -3.19 1.95
N VAL A 167 -10.14 -2.60 2.78
CA VAL A 167 -9.92 -2.50 4.23
C VAL A 167 -9.85 -3.89 4.88
N GLY A 168 -10.70 -4.82 4.45
CA GLY A 168 -10.70 -6.21 4.92
C GLY A 168 -9.38 -6.93 4.63
N ASP A 169 -8.84 -6.75 3.43
CA ASP A 169 -7.55 -7.32 3.04
C ASP A 169 -6.37 -6.70 3.82
N GLU A 170 -6.40 -5.39 4.08
CA GLU A 170 -5.39 -4.74 4.91
C GLU A 170 -5.44 -5.22 6.36
N LEU A 171 -6.65 -5.33 6.94
CA LEU A 171 -6.85 -5.83 8.29
C LEU A 171 -6.38 -7.29 8.43
N SER A 172 -6.73 -8.14 7.46
CA SER A 172 -6.30 -9.54 7.45
C SER A 172 -4.77 -9.67 7.41
N ARG A 173 -4.10 -8.85 6.59
CA ARG A 173 -2.64 -8.79 6.55
C ARG A 173 -2.02 -8.30 7.87
N ALA A 174 -2.67 -7.35 8.54
CA ALA A 174 -2.21 -6.84 9.84
C ALA A 174 -2.35 -7.92 10.94
N ILE A 175 -3.48 -8.64 10.98
CA ILE A 175 -3.73 -9.74 11.94
C ILE A 175 -2.72 -10.87 11.72
N SER A 176 -2.50 -11.30 10.47
CA SER A 176 -1.53 -12.38 10.20
C SER A 176 -0.11 -11.99 10.63
N ARG A 177 0.28 -10.73 10.47
CA ARG A 177 1.59 -10.24 10.96
C ARG A 177 1.68 -10.27 12.48
N GLU A 178 0.61 -9.94 13.19
CA GLU A 178 0.56 -9.98 14.65
C GLU A 178 0.66 -11.43 15.18
N GLU A 179 -0.05 -12.38 14.56
CA GLU A 179 0.01 -13.80 14.90
C GLU A 179 1.40 -14.38 14.67
N ASP A 180 2.02 -14.12 13.51
CA ASP A 180 3.39 -14.52 13.19
C ASP A 180 4.40 -13.93 14.18
N PHE A 181 4.18 -12.68 14.60
CA PHE A 181 4.99 -12.02 15.62
C PHE A 181 4.90 -12.74 16.97
N VAL A 182 3.70 -13.00 17.48
CA VAL A 182 3.49 -13.68 18.77
C VAL A 182 4.12 -15.07 18.76
N ALA A 183 3.93 -15.83 17.68
CA ALA A 183 4.53 -17.15 17.50
C ALA A 183 6.06 -17.08 17.50
N THR A 184 6.64 -16.14 16.74
CA THR A 184 8.09 -15.95 16.63
C THR A 184 8.69 -15.53 17.97
N VAL A 185 8.11 -14.55 18.66
CA VAL A 185 8.56 -14.11 20.00
C VAL A 185 8.52 -15.26 20.99
N SER A 186 7.45 -16.03 21.01
CA SER A 186 7.30 -17.18 21.91
C SER A 186 8.39 -18.22 21.68
N HIS A 187 8.72 -18.52 20.42
CA HIS A 187 9.80 -19.45 20.07
C HIS A 187 11.18 -18.92 20.44
N GLU A 188 11.46 -17.66 20.08
CA GLU A 188 12.74 -17.00 20.33
C GLU A 188 13.01 -16.78 21.83
N LEU A 189 11.96 -16.61 22.66
CA LEU A 189 12.09 -16.56 24.13
C LEU A 189 12.25 -17.96 24.75
N ARG A 190 11.54 -18.96 24.26
CA ARG A 190 11.60 -20.32 24.81
C ARG A 190 12.99 -20.94 24.69
N THR A 191 13.65 -20.77 23.53
CA THR A 191 14.98 -21.36 23.28
C THR A 191 16.03 -20.95 24.31
N PRO A 192 16.32 -19.65 24.55
CA PRO A 192 17.30 -19.23 25.56
C PRO A 192 16.88 -19.60 26.99
N VAL A 193 15.57 -19.54 27.31
CA VAL A 193 15.07 -19.95 28.63
C VAL A 193 15.33 -21.42 28.89
N THR A 194 14.98 -22.30 27.93
CA THR A 194 15.24 -23.76 28.07
C THR A 194 16.72 -24.06 28.19
N THR A 195 17.57 -23.32 27.42
CA THR A 195 19.02 -23.47 27.50
C THR A 195 19.55 -23.07 28.88
N ILE A 196 19.09 -21.92 29.43
CA ILE A 196 19.46 -21.48 30.77
C ILE A 196 19.03 -22.51 31.82
N GLN A 197 17.78 -23.00 31.74
CA GLN A 197 17.25 -24.00 32.67
C GLN A 197 18.09 -25.30 32.64
N GLY A 198 18.38 -25.83 31.44
CA GLY A 198 19.18 -27.06 31.31
C GLY A 198 20.60 -26.93 31.88
N TYR A 199 21.27 -25.77 31.70
CA TYR A 199 22.58 -25.54 32.32
C TYR A 199 22.49 -25.31 33.85
N LEU A 200 21.41 -24.70 34.34
CA LEU A 200 21.20 -24.56 35.79
C LEU A 200 20.96 -25.91 36.46
N GLU A 201 20.17 -26.81 35.85
CA GLU A 201 19.96 -28.16 36.34
C GLU A 201 21.29 -28.93 36.47
N LEU A 202 22.16 -28.85 35.44
CA LEU A 202 23.51 -29.44 35.50
C LEU A 202 24.40 -28.86 36.58
N LEU A 203 24.20 -27.59 36.96
CA LEU A 203 24.96 -26.94 38.05
C LEU A 203 24.46 -27.29 39.43
N VAL A 204 23.13 -27.45 39.61
CA VAL A 204 22.52 -27.77 40.91
C VAL A 204 22.89 -29.17 41.40
N ASP A 205 23.09 -30.12 40.50
CA ASP A 205 23.42 -31.50 40.81
C ASP A 205 24.90 -31.72 41.27
N ASN A 206 25.70 -30.67 41.33
CA ASN A 206 27.12 -30.75 41.60
C ASN A 206 27.57 -29.84 42.76
N GLU A 207 28.23 -30.41 43.77
CA GLU A 207 28.70 -29.70 44.98
C GLU A 207 29.98 -28.85 44.72
N ASP A 208 30.79 -29.18 43.71
CA ASP A 208 32.00 -28.41 43.34
C ASP A 208 31.80 -27.65 42.02
N LEU A 209 31.67 -26.34 42.10
CA LEU A 209 31.44 -25.44 40.94
C LEU A 209 32.70 -25.10 40.15
N THR A 210 33.90 -25.45 40.61
CA THR A 210 35.18 -25.07 39.97
C THR A 210 35.32 -25.61 38.55
N PRO A 211 34.93 -26.88 38.26
CA PRO A 211 34.98 -27.41 36.87
C PRO A 211 33.94 -26.84 35.94
N TYR A 212 32.91 -26.19 36.46
CA TYR A 212 31.66 -25.83 35.73
C TYR A 212 31.63 -24.41 35.17
N ARG A 213 32.73 -23.64 35.25
CA ARG A 213 32.80 -22.30 34.63
C ARG A 213 32.35 -22.30 33.16
N ARG A 214 32.62 -23.37 32.42
CA ARG A 214 32.18 -23.52 31.02
C ARG A 214 30.67 -23.62 30.85
N LEU A 215 29.91 -23.94 31.93
CA LEU A 215 28.45 -23.98 31.89
C LEU A 215 27.85 -22.62 32.24
N ILE A 216 28.56 -21.74 32.94
CA ILE A 216 28.09 -20.39 33.30
C ILE A 216 28.10 -19.47 32.08
N ASP A 217 29.08 -19.56 31.19
CA ASP A 217 29.17 -18.72 29.99
C ASP A 217 27.94 -18.84 29.04
N PRO A 218 27.38 -20.04 28.77
CA PRO A 218 26.13 -20.17 28.02
C PRO A 218 24.93 -19.53 28.72
N ILE A 219 24.81 -19.65 30.04
CA ILE A 219 23.75 -19.04 30.83
C ILE A 219 23.80 -17.52 30.67
N GLN A 220 24.99 -16.93 30.88
CA GLN A 220 25.19 -15.50 30.76
C GLN A 220 24.87 -14.99 29.34
N ARG A 221 25.39 -15.65 28.30
CA ARG A 221 25.12 -15.28 26.90
C ARG A 221 23.62 -15.34 26.54
N ASN A 222 22.90 -16.37 27.02
CA ASN A 222 21.47 -16.49 26.78
C ASN A 222 20.65 -15.47 27.60
N GLY A 223 21.07 -15.13 28.82
CA GLY A 223 20.52 -14.05 29.61
C GLY A 223 20.64 -12.69 28.91
N GLU A 224 21.85 -12.36 28.42
CA GLU A 224 22.07 -11.14 27.63
C GLU A 224 21.25 -11.11 26.33
N ARG A 225 21.09 -12.28 25.68
CA ARG A 225 20.24 -12.40 24.49
C ARG A 225 18.77 -12.10 24.83
N LEU A 226 18.26 -12.59 25.95
CA LEU A 226 16.89 -12.30 26.42
C LEU A 226 16.69 -10.82 26.71
N VAL A 227 17.62 -10.18 27.43
CA VAL A 227 17.55 -8.73 27.71
C VAL A 227 17.50 -7.93 26.42
N ARG A 228 18.43 -8.21 25.48
CA ARG A 228 18.40 -7.53 24.17
C ARG A 228 17.09 -7.76 23.41
N MET A 229 16.50 -8.94 23.50
CA MET A 229 15.23 -9.25 22.85
C MET A 229 14.08 -8.45 23.46
N VAL A 230 14.00 -8.37 24.80
CA VAL A 230 13.01 -7.56 25.53
C VAL A 230 13.17 -6.07 25.17
N ASP A 231 14.40 -5.56 25.13
CA ASP A 231 14.66 -4.18 24.72
C ASP A 231 14.21 -3.88 23.30
N HIS A 232 14.44 -4.80 22.38
CA HIS A 232 13.97 -4.70 21.00
C HIS A 232 12.43 -4.73 20.92
N LEU A 233 11.76 -5.59 21.72
CA LEU A 233 10.31 -5.65 21.79
C LEU A 233 9.73 -4.32 22.33
N LEU A 234 10.26 -3.82 23.45
CA LEU A 234 9.84 -2.54 24.01
C LEU A 234 10.09 -1.36 23.05
N ALA A 235 11.20 -1.39 22.32
CA ALA A 235 11.47 -0.40 21.30
C ALA A 235 10.50 -0.51 20.11
N GLY A 236 10.09 -1.72 19.74
CA GLY A 236 9.19 -1.99 18.61
C GLY A 236 7.70 -1.72 18.93
N THR A 237 7.28 -1.85 20.20
CA THR A 237 5.85 -1.72 20.57
C THR A 237 5.39 -0.28 20.80
N ARG A 238 6.29 0.71 20.88
CA ARG A 238 5.88 2.12 21.01
C ARG A 238 5.09 2.57 19.79
N PRO A 239 3.94 3.26 19.95
CA PRO A 239 3.11 3.73 18.84
C PRO A 239 3.90 4.52 17.81
N ALA A 240 3.51 4.38 16.53
CA ALA A 240 4.02 5.22 15.47
C ALA A 240 3.75 6.70 15.81
N GLY A 241 4.76 7.58 15.70
CA GLY A 241 4.62 8.99 16.05
C GLY A 241 5.03 9.35 17.47
N THR A 242 5.37 8.38 18.36
CA THR A 242 5.96 8.73 19.67
C THR A 242 7.36 9.31 19.46
N PRO A 243 7.63 10.56 19.89
CA PRO A 243 8.94 11.18 19.72
C PRO A 243 10.03 10.32 20.40
N LEU A 244 11.10 10.07 19.66
CA LEU A 244 12.30 9.47 20.23
C LEU A 244 13.14 10.60 20.83
N PRO A 245 13.40 10.62 22.15
CA PRO A 245 14.27 11.63 22.71
C PRO A 245 15.70 11.45 22.18
N LEU A 246 16.25 12.49 21.59
CA LEU A 246 17.59 12.52 21.01
C LEU A 246 18.49 13.47 21.77
N LEU A 247 19.70 13.04 22.09
CA LEU A 247 20.78 13.88 22.54
C LEU A 247 21.56 14.37 21.32
N ARG A 248 21.03 15.40 20.63
CA ARG A 248 21.64 15.93 19.41
C ARG A 248 22.95 16.64 19.73
N ALA A 249 24.03 16.12 19.15
CA ALA A 249 25.37 16.69 19.11
C ALA A 249 25.93 16.53 17.70
N HIS A 250 27.18 16.87 17.44
CA HIS A 250 27.84 16.51 16.18
C HIS A 250 28.30 15.06 16.27
N ALA A 251 27.77 14.20 15.40
CA ALA A 251 28.12 12.78 15.27
C ALA A 251 29.02 12.60 14.03
N ASP A 252 30.25 12.15 14.24
CA ASP A 252 31.15 11.72 13.19
C ASP A 252 30.70 10.36 12.67
N LEU A 253 30.39 10.29 11.37
CA LEU A 253 29.85 9.09 10.74
C LEU A 253 30.87 7.95 10.64
N VAL A 254 32.16 8.23 10.59
CA VAL A 254 33.21 7.17 10.64
C VAL A 254 33.19 6.52 12.01
N THR A 255 33.18 7.32 13.07
CA THR A 255 33.13 6.82 14.44
C THR A 255 31.83 6.04 14.71
N VAL A 256 30.71 6.48 14.15
CA VAL A 256 29.42 5.77 14.20
C VAL A 256 29.53 4.39 13.52
N ALA A 257 30.13 4.32 12.33
CA ALA A 257 30.32 3.07 11.60
C ALA A 257 31.24 2.11 12.37
N GLU A 258 32.37 2.58 12.90
CA GLU A 258 33.32 1.80 13.67
C GLU A 258 32.69 1.23 14.93
N ALA A 259 31.92 2.03 15.69
CA ALA A 259 31.20 1.59 16.88
C ALA A 259 30.18 0.48 16.53
N ALA A 260 29.39 0.65 15.46
CA ALA A 260 28.44 -0.34 14.99
C ALA A 260 29.10 -1.65 14.57
N ILE A 261 30.24 -1.58 13.86
CA ILE A 261 31.01 -2.75 13.45
C ILE A 261 31.58 -3.48 14.67
N ALA A 262 32.12 -2.75 15.65
CA ALA A 262 32.63 -3.34 16.89
C ALA A 262 31.54 -4.13 17.64
N ALA A 263 30.31 -3.60 17.69
CA ALA A 263 29.15 -4.26 18.29
C ALA A 263 28.75 -5.56 17.54
N CYS A 264 29.01 -5.64 16.22
CA CYS A 264 28.69 -6.80 15.39
C CYS A 264 29.80 -7.88 15.34
N ARG A 265 31.01 -7.63 15.84
CA ARG A 265 32.12 -8.61 15.83
C ARG A 265 31.77 -9.99 16.40
N PRO A 266 31.02 -10.11 17.52
CA PRO A 266 30.65 -11.42 18.05
C PRO A 266 29.82 -12.28 17.11
N GLN A 267 29.16 -11.67 16.13
CA GLN A 267 28.26 -12.32 15.16
C GLN A 267 28.95 -12.64 13.85
N SER A 268 29.90 -11.79 13.41
CA SER A 268 30.64 -11.95 12.15
C SER A 268 31.65 -13.09 12.19
N GLY A 269 32.40 -13.25 13.31
CA GLY A 269 33.42 -14.27 13.46
C GLY A 269 32.90 -15.70 13.27
N PRO A 270 31.87 -16.16 13.98
CA PRO A 270 31.30 -17.51 13.81
C PRO A 270 30.74 -17.80 12.42
N ARG A 271 30.39 -16.77 11.66
CA ARG A 271 29.84 -16.87 10.28
C ARG A 271 30.91 -16.70 9.21
N ASP A 272 32.13 -16.37 9.58
CA ASP A 272 33.25 -16.08 8.64
C ASP A 272 32.85 -14.96 7.63
N VAL A 273 32.13 -13.94 8.10
CA VAL A 273 31.78 -12.78 7.29
C VAL A 273 32.68 -11.62 7.64
N ARG A 274 33.42 -11.11 6.65
CA ARG A 274 34.27 -9.94 6.85
C ARG A 274 33.47 -8.66 6.72
N VAL A 275 33.61 -7.75 7.69
CA VAL A 275 33.01 -6.40 7.62
C VAL A 275 34.15 -5.40 7.39
N VAL A 276 34.06 -4.59 6.34
CA VAL A 276 35.03 -3.56 5.97
C VAL A 276 34.38 -2.18 5.92
N VAL A 277 35.19 -1.14 6.29
CA VAL A 277 34.79 0.26 6.16
C VAL A 277 35.47 0.85 4.94
N GLU A 278 34.71 1.53 4.10
CA GLU A 278 35.20 2.37 3.02
C GLU A 278 34.78 3.81 3.32
N ALA A 279 35.71 4.65 3.75
CA ALA A 279 35.45 6.07 3.93
C ALA A 279 35.59 6.78 2.58
N GLY A 280 34.57 7.59 2.21
CA GLY A 280 34.67 8.48 1.05
C GLY A 280 35.69 9.61 1.27
N ASP A 281 35.96 10.39 0.23
CA ASP A 281 36.96 11.47 0.24
C ASP A 281 36.67 12.57 1.29
N THR A 282 35.44 12.72 1.69
CA THR A 282 34.99 13.68 2.73
C THR A 282 33.98 13.02 3.66
N PRO A 283 34.42 12.23 4.65
CA PRO A 283 33.50 11.69 5.66
C PRO A 283 32.85 12.83 6.43
N GLY A 284 31.50 12.71 6.60
CA GLY A 284 30.71 13.80 7.18
C GLY A 284 30.55 13.70 8.69
N SER A 285 30.35 14.87 9.30
CA SER A 285 29.76 15.01 10.64
C SER A 285 28.37 15.58 10.49
N VAL A 286 27.40 14.99 11.15
CA VAL A 286 25.98 15.37 11.06
C VAL A 286 25.44 15.74 12.44
N PRO A 287 24.42 16.63 12.52
CA PRO A 287 23.71 16.86 13.77
C PRO A 287 22.93 15.62 14.15
N GLY A 288 23.30 14.93 15.23
CA GLY A 288 22.62 13.70 15.60
C GLY A 288 23.05 13.13 16.95
N ASP A 289 22.31 12.12 17.38
CA ASP A 289 22.64 11.33 18.57
C ASP A 289 23.53 10.15 18.16
N PHE A 290 24.81 10.22 18.55
CA PHE A 290 25.80 9.20 18.25
C PHE A 290 25.35 7.79 18.65
N THR A 291 24.79 7.63 19.83
CA THR A 291 24.35 6.31 20.34
C THR A 291 23.21 5.74 19.49
N ARG A 292 22.25 6.59 19.13
CA ARG A 292 21.11 6.17 18.29
C ARG A 292 21.54 5.88 16.85
N LEU A 293 22.39 6.71 16.27
CA LEU A 293 22.90 6.47 14.92
C LEU A 293 23.75 5.20 14.85
N SER A 294 24.61 4.96 15.88
CA SER A 294 25.34 3.70 15.99
C SER A 294 24.41 2.49 16.12
N GLN A 295 23.32 2.62 16.87
CA GLN A 295 22.28 1.59 16.97
C GLN A 295 21.61 1.32 15.61
N ALA A 296 21.28 2.36 14.83
CA ALA A 296 20.70 2.18 13.50
C ALA A 296 21.66 1.47 12.55
N ALA A 297 22.93 1.91 12.50
CA ALA A 297 23.96 1.28 11.70
C ALA A 297 24.20 -0.20 12.11
N GLU A 298 24.21 -0.50 13.41
CA GLU A 298 24.31 -1.87 13.94
C GLU A 298 23.20 -2.77 13.39
N GLN A 299 21.94 -2.29 13.35
CA GLN A 299 20.82 -3.08 12.81
C GLN A 299 21.04 -3.44 11.33
N LEU A 300 21.53 -2.50 10.53
CA LEU A 300 21.81 -2.72 9.10
C LEU A 300 22.95 -3.70 8.91
N ILE A 301 24.07 -3.51 9.62
CA ILE A 301 25.26 -4.38 9.53
C ILE A 301 24.92 -5.80 10.00
N ARG A 302 24.16 -5.94 11.09
CA ARG A 302 23.71 -7.22 11.59
C ARG A 302 22.82 -7.96 10.58
N ASN A 303 21.92 -7.28 9.93
CA ASN A 303 21.12 -7.87 8.85
C ASN A 303 22.00 -8.30 7.69
N ALA A 304 22.93 -7.47 7.24
CA ALA A 304 23.86 -7.80 6.18
C ALA A 304 24.69 -9.07 6.50
N ILE A 305 25.22 -9.19 7.73
CA ILE A 305 25.94 -10.40 8.20
C ILE A 305 25.01 -11.62 8.21
N LEU A 306 23.77 -11.45 8.69
CA LEU A 306 22.81 -12.53 8.89
C LEU A 306 22.39 -13.18 7.58
N PHE A 307 22.22 -12.37 6.53
CA PHE A 307 21.74 -12.81 5.22
C PHE A 307 22.85 -13.08 4.21
N SER A 308 24.10 -12.86 4.58
CA SER A 308 25.27 -13.14 3.75
C SER A 308 25.78 -14.58 3.90
N PRO A 309 26.28 -15.20 2.83
CA PRO A 309 26.92 -16.51 2.91
C PRO A 309 28.27 -16.44 3.66
N SER A 310 28.70 -17.59 4.21
CA SER A 310 30.03 -17.71 4.82
C SER A 310 31.14 -17.37 3.81
N GLY A 311 32.19 -16.70 4.27
CA GLY A 311 33.31 -16.25 3.45
C GLY A 311 33.06 -14.95 2.67
N SER A 312 31.90 -14.34 2.81
CA SER A 312 31.55 -13.10 2.11
C SER A 312 32.08 -11.84 2.82
N THR A 313 31.93 -10.70 2.13
CA THR A 313 32.29 -9.39 2.66
C THR A 313 31.06 -8.48 2.68
N VAL A 314 30.83 -7.84 3.82
CA VAL A 314 29.87 -6.74 4.01
C VAL A 314 30.67 -5.44 3.99
N THR A 315 30.29 -4.50 3.13
CA THR A 315 30.96 -3.20 3.00
C THR A 315 30.11 -2.10 3.62
N VAL A 316 30.70 -1.35 4.54
CA VAL A 316 30.09 -0.14 5.14
C VAL A 316 30.76 1.07 4.52
N ARG A 317 30.04 1.80 3.66
CA ARG A 317 30.51 3.02 3.02
C ARG A 317 30.05 4.23 3.81
N VAL A 318 31.00 5.09 4.13
CA VAL A 318 30.72 6.36 4.83
C VAL A 318 30.69 7.48 3.81
N HIS A 319 29.55 8.15 3.70
CA HIS A 319 29.33 9.30 2.84
C HIS A 319 29.31 10.60 3.67
N ALA A 320 29.32 11.73 2.99
CA ALA A 320 29.28 13.03 3.66
C ALA A 320 27.93 13.30 4.39
N ASP A 321 26.88 12.59 4.01
CA ASP A 321 25.50 12.75 4.49
C ASP A 321 24.90 11.47 5.08
N GLY A 322 25.71 10.43 5.28
CA GLY A 322 25.14 9.17 5.78
C GLY A 322 26.02 7.96 5.65
N LEU A 323 25.41 6.79 5.78
CA LEU A 323 26.03 5.48 5.76
C LEU A 323 25.32 4.56 4.77
N GLU A 324 26.08 3.75 4.07
CA GLU A 324 25.57 2.72 3.18
C GLU A 324 26.16 1.36 3.56
N VAL A 325 25.31 0.37 3.77
CA VAL A 325 25.70 -1.01 4.06
C VAL A 325 25.36 -1.88 2.85
N VAL A 326 26.37 -2.50 2.27
CA VAL A 326 26.24 -3.34 1.06
C VAL A 326 26.62 -4.77 1.39
N ASP A 327 25.76 -5.70 1.06
CA ASP A 327 26.01 -7.14 1.17
C ASP A 327 25.86 -7.84 -0.19
N THR A 328 26.41 -9.05 -0.25
CA THR A 328 26.29 -9.96 -1.41
C THR A 328 25.41 -11.18 -1.08
N GLY A 329 24.46 -10.99 -0.18
CA GLY A 329 23.65 -12.05 0.40
C GLY A 329 22.43 -12.48 -0.43
N ALA A 330 21.43 -12.98 0.26
CA ALA A 330 20.22 -13.57 -0.33
C ALA A 330 19.42 -12.61 -1.23
N GLY A 331 19.56 -11.29 -1.06
CA GLY A 331 18.78 -10.29 -1.77
C GLY A 331 17.31 -10.28 -1.34
N ILE A 332 16.53 -9.37 -1.91
CA ILE A 332 15.12 -9.15 -1.58
C ILE A 332 14.30 -9.12 -2.87
N PRO A 333 13.22 -9.92 -2.99
CA PRO A 333 12.30 -9.84 -4.12
C PRO A 333 11.66 -8.47 -4.24
N ALA A 334 11.43 -7.99 -5.47
CA ALA A 334 10.85 -6.65 -5.70
C ALA A 334 9.51 -6.43 -4.99
N GLY A 335 8.66 -7.46 -4.91
CA GLY A 335 7.38 -7.39 -4.22
C GLY A 335 7.48 -7.30 -2.68
N GLU A 336 8.64 -7.62 -2.09
CA GLU A 336 8.87 -7.55 -0.65
C GLU A 336 9.53 -6.23 -0.22
N LEU A 337 10.24 -5.54 -1.13
CA LEU A 337 10.96 -4.29 -0.82
C LEU A 337 10.12 -3.21 -0.13
N PRO A 338 8.86 -2.95 -0.52
CA PRO A 338 8.03 -1.95 0.15
C PRO A 338 7.73 -2.26 1.62
N HIS A 339 7.84 -3.54 2.01
CA HIS A 339 7.42 -4.03 3.31
C HIS A 339 8.57 -4.31 4.28
N VAL A 340 9.83 -4.35 3.82
CA VAL A 340 10.98 -4.79 4.63
C VAL A 340 11.26 -3.92 5.85
N ALA A 341 10.85 -2.66 5.85
CA ALA A 341 10.95 -1.75 6.99
C ALA A 341 9.71 -1.77 7.91
N GLU A 342 8.65 -2.51 7.54
CA GLU A 342 7.48 -2.68 8.40
C GLU A 342 7.83 -3.50 9.65
N ARG A 343 7.19 -3.18 10.76
CA ARG A 343 7.39 -3.91 12.02
C ARG A 343 6.95 -5.36 11.86
N PHE A 344 7.75 -6.27 12.42
CA PHE A 344 7.48 -7.71 12.44
C PHE A 344 7.47 -8.37 11.07
N TYR A 345 7.80 -7.61 10.03
CA TYR A 345 7.90 -8.18 8.69
C TYR A 345 9.13 -9.10 8.58
N ARG A 346 8.91 -10.27 8.01
CA ARG A 346 9.94 -11.25 7.69
C ARG A 346 9.74 -11.72 6.26
N GLY A 347 10.72 -11.48 5.42
CA GLY A 347 10.70 -11.91 4.02
C GLY A 347 10.64 -13.44 3.89
N THR A 348 10.24 -13.92 2.73
CA THR A 348 10.09 -15.35 2.41
C THR A 348 11.35 -16.13 2.72
N PHE A 349 12.52 -15.63 2.28
CA PHE A 349 13.82 -16.27 2.56
C PHE A 349 14.07 -16.46 4.07
N ALA A 350 13.77 -15.43 4.89
CA ALA A 350 14.00 -15.50 6.34
C ALA A 350 13.09 -16.52 7.03
N ARG A 351 11.88 -16.75 6.49
CA ARG A 351 10.92 -17.75 6.99
C ARG A 351 11.35 -19.15 6.56
N ASP A 352 11.65 -19.35 5.29
CA ASP A 352 12.00 -20.67 4.71
C ASP A 352 13.32 -21.23 5.25
N GLN A 353 14.30 -20.38 5.51
CA GLN A 353 15.61 -20.76 6.06
C GLN A 353 15.64 -20.68 7.60
N ALA A 354 14.51 -20.50 8.28
CA ALA A 354 14.41 -20.36 9.72
C ALA A 354 15.45 -19.37 10.32
N VAL A 355 15.73 -18.28 9.60
CA VAL A 355 16.70 -17.26 10.06
C VAL A 355 16.16 -16.61 11.33
N HIS A 356 16.93 -16.67 12.42
CA HIS A 356 16.49 -16.13 13.71
C HIS A 356 16.32 -14.61 13.67
N GLY A 357 15.21 -14.11 14.24
CA GLY A 357 14.93 -12.68 14.40
C GLY A 357 13.45 -12.34 14.33
N VAL A 358 13.05 -11.29 15.04
CA VAL A 358 11.65 -10.89 15.26
C VAL A 358 11.13 -9.92 14.19
N GLY A 359 11.95 -9.57 13.18
CA GLY A 359 11.55 -8.61 12.14
C GLY A 359 11.47 -7.15 12.60
N LEU A 360 12.28 -6.76 13.59
CA LEU A 360 12.29 -5.39 14.14
C LEU A 360 13.52 -4.57 13.72
N GLY A 361 14.57 -5.18 13.20
CA GLY A 361 15.86 -4.49 12.94
C GLY A 361 15.71 -3.27 12.02
N LEU A 362 15.15 -3.47 10.83
CA LEU A 362 14.97 -2.38 9.86
C LEU A 362 13.97 -1.32 10.34
N SER A 363 12.90 -1.71 11.00
CA SER A 363 11.93 -0.75 11.55
C SER A 363 12.49 0.10 12.69
N ILE A 364 13.42 -0.44 13.49
CA ILE A 364 14.16 0.32 14.50
C ILE A 364 15.10 1.30 13.83
N ALA A 365 15.86 0.86 12.82
CA ALA A 365 16.75 1.73 12.05
C ALA A 365 15.98 2.87 11.37
N ASP A 366 14.88 2.57 10.67
CA ASP A 366 14.02 3.57 10.03
C ASP A 366 13.49 4.62 11.03
N ARG A 367 13.01 4.18 12.19
CA ARG A 367 12.52 5.09 13.23
C ARG A 367 13.61 6.02 13.77
N ILE A 368 14.82 5.49 14.00
CA ILE A 368 15.95 6.30 14.46
C ILE A 368 16.32 7.32 13.39
N VAL A 369 16.42 6.90 12.14
CA VAL A 369 16.78 7.77 11.01
C VAL A 369 15.74 8.88 10.80
N ARG A 370 14.44 8.54 10.82
CA ARG A 370 13.35 9.54 10.75
C ARG A 370 13.36 10.50 11.93
N ALA A 371 13.71 10.06 13.14
CA ALA A 371 13.85 10.95 14.29
C ALA A 371 15.00 11.96 14.14
N HIS A 372 15.95 11.67 13.24
CA HIS A 372 17.03 12.57 12.84
C HIS A 372 16.70 13.37 11.56
N ASP A 373 15.42 13.40 11.15
CA ASP A 373 14.94 14.06 9.93
C ASP A 373 15.58 13.48 8.65
N GLY A 374 16.04 12.22 8.70
CA GLY A 374 16.69 11.49 7.62
C GLY A 374 15.80 10.48 6.93
N GLU A 375 16.37 9.75 5.99
CA GLU A 375 15.71 8.72 5.19
C GLU A 375 16.52 7.41 5.20
N LEU A 376 15.82 6.27 5.35
CA LEU A 376 16.37 4.93 5.17
C LEU A 376 15.86 4.36 3.84
N ALA A 377 16.75 4.11 2.90
CA ALA A 377 16.46 3.45 1.62
C ALA A 377 17.05 2.04 1.61
N VAL A 378 16.25 1.05 1.22
CA VAL A 378 16.68 -0.34 1.03
C VAL A 378 16.44 -0.73 -0.42
N THR A 379 17.50 -1.21 -1.09
CA THR A 379 17.44 -1.63 -2.50
C THR A 379 18.06 -3.01 -2.67
N SER A 380 17.54 -3.78 -3.61
CA SER A 380 18.08 -5.08 -4.02
C SER A 380 17.72 -5.34 -5.48
N ALA A 381 18.65 -5.98 -6.20
CA ALA A 381 18.40 -6.41 -7.58
C ALA A 381 17.68 -7.78 -7.67
N GLY A 382 17.16 -8.30 -6.54
CA GLY A 382 16.44 -9.56 -6.45
C GLY A 382 17.23 -10.67 -5.76
N ASN A 383 16.65 -11.88 -5.78
CA ASN A 383 17.18 -13.04 -5.09
C ASN A 383 18.65 -13.35 -5.49
N GLY A 384 19.52 -13.54 -4.50
CA GLY A 384 20.93 -13.86 -4.70
C GLY A 384 21.78 -12.70 -5.23
N ARG A 385 21.24 -11.47 -5.26
CA ARG A 385 21.93 -10.29 -5.77
C ARG A 385 22.37 -9.31 -4.68
N GLY A 386 22.26 -9.71 -3.41
CA GLY A 386 22.61 -8.90 -2.27
C GLY A 386 21.62 -7.75 -2.02
N THR A 387 21.91 -6.97 -1.00
CA THR A 387 21.10 -5.83 -0.58
C THR A 387 21.99 -4.62 -0.30
N THR A 388 21.48 -3.44 -0.59
CA THR A 388 22.07 -2.16 -0.20
C THR A 388 21.09 -1.42 0.69
N ALA A 389 21.50 -1.10 1.91
CA ALA A 389 20.73 -0.28 2.85
C ALA A 389 21.47 1.03 3.11
N ARG A 390 20.85 2.17 2.80
CA ARG A 390 21.43 3.51 2.90
C ARG A 390 20.66 4.37 3.89
N ILE A 391 21.38 4.96 4.82
CA ILE A 391 20.94 6.03 5.72
C ILE A 391 21.38 7.36 5.12
N THR A 392 20.45 8.30 4.91
CA THR A 392 20.75 9.67 4.50
C THR A 392 20.26 10.62 5.59
N LEU A 393 21.10 11.54 6.02
CA LEU A 393 20.82 12.50 7.11
C LEU A 393 20.97 13.94 6.61
N PRO A 394 20.21 14.89 7.14
CA PRO A 394 20.35 16.28 6.79
C PRO A 394 21.74 16.80 7.20
N ARG A 395 22.36 17.56 6.31
CA ARG A 395 23.59 18.31 6.61
C ARG A 395 23.23 19.58 7.39
N SER A 396 24.13 20.01 8.26
CA SER A 396 24.01 21.27 8.99
C SER A 396 24.01 22.48 8.05
#